data_f11f60097e6c6f63c83690aa69244db5
#
_entry.id   f11f60097e6c6f63c83690aa69244db5
#
_cell.length_a   1.000
_cell.length_b   1.000
_cell.length_c   1.000
_cell.angle_alpha   90.00
_cell.angle_beta   90.00
_cell.angle_gamma   90.00
#
_symmetry.space_group_name_H-M   'P 1'
#
loop_
_entity.id
_entity.type
_entity.pdbx_description
1 polymer ?
#
loop_
_entity_poly.entity_id
_entity_poly.type
_entity_poly.pdbx_seq_one_letter_code
_entity_poly.pdbx_strand_id
1 'polypeptide(L)'
;PATAITLGIGNILAAKKVLAMAWGENQAKIVKAAVEDKASETVPASFLQMHRNAKVVVDLSAAERLTRICHPWLVTSCEWNNKMIRRAIAWLCEKTGKPILKLTSNDYNEYGLNELAAQFGSAYNVNIKVFNDIQHTITGWPGGKPDADDTDRPERAKPYPKRVIVFSPHPDDDVISMGGTLKRLVDQKHDVHVAYETSGNIAVGDEDMFRYILVMDQIKKEFGLDTELYNQKSEEIKKFLAAKHPGDVDSLDLRMLKGRIRRAEAKTACNWMGVKPENVHHLDLPFYETGTIKKGDLSERDVKIVKDLISSVKPHQIFVAGDLADPHGTHRVCTDAVLAAIDELLDDGAEWMKECRIWMYRGAWAEWEIDHIEMAVPMSPEQLRFKRNTILKHQSQMENAPFLGDDDRLFWQRAEDRNRATAQLYSSLGLASYEAMEAFVEYHPIR
;
A
#
# COMPACT_ATOMS: atom_id res chain seq x y z
N PRO A 1 0.58 24.56 -6.27
CA PRO A 1 0.80 25.98 -6.53
C PRO A 1 1.85 26.54 -5.57
N ALA A 2 2.80 27.34 -6.08
CA ALA A 2 3.86 27.94 -5.27
C ALA A 2 3.37 29.01 -4.27
N THR A 3 2.14 29.48 -4.43
CA THR A 3 1.51 30.51 -3.58
C THR A 3 0.02 30.26 -3.44
N ALA A 4 -0.52 30.58 -2.27
CA ALA A 4 -1.96 30.52 -1.99
C ALA A 4 -2.38 31.79 -1.23
N ILE A 5 -3.65 32.19 -1.40
CA ILE A 5 -4.27 33.30 -0.65
C ILE A 5 -5.22 32.65 0.37
N THR A 6 -5.11 33.03 1.62
CA THR A 6 -6.00 32.57 2.69
C THR A 6 -6.47 33.75 3.54
N LEU A 7 -7.60 33.57 4.22
CA LEU A 7 -8.04 34.46 5.29
C LEU A 7 -7.26 34.15 6.57
N GLY A 8 -6.85 35.19 7.31
CA GLY A 8 -6.26 34.99 8.63
C GLY A 8 -7.24 34.33 9.60
N ILE A 9 -6.72 33.49 10.51
CA ILE A 9 -7.55 32.74 11.47
C ILE A 9 -8.46 33.65 12.29
N GLY A 10 -8.02 34.85 12.64
CA GLY A 10 -8.84 35.86 13.35
C GLY A 10 -10.10 36.24 12.56
N ASN A 11 -10.02 36.37 11.24
CA ASN A 11 -11.18 36.66 10.39
C ASN A 11 -12.17 35.50 10.36
N ILE A 12 -11.64 34.26 10.33
CA ILE A 12 -12.46 33.04 10.38
C ILE A 12 -13.19 32.95 11.71
N LEU A 13 -12.49 33.20 12.82
CA LEU A 13 -13.07 33.18 14.16
C LEU A 13 -14.12 34.27 14.40
N ALA A 14 -14.08 35.36 13.65
CA ALA A 14 -15.10 36.44 13.71
C ALA A 14 -16.43 36.03 13.05
N ALA A 15 -16.48 34.94 12.30
CA ALA A 15 -17.71 34.46 11.66
C ALA A 15 -18.77 34.03 12.71
N LYS A 16 -20.06 34.14 12.36
CA LYS A 16 -21.14 33.67 13.24
C LYS A 16 -21.19 32.17 13.36
N LYS A 17 -20.75 31.45 12.33
CA LYS A 17 -20.70 29.99 12.24
C LYS A 17 -19.52 29.59 11.36
N VAL A 18 -18.77 28.58 11.78
CA VAL A 18 -17.70 27.97 10.99
C VAL A 18 -18.03 26.49 10.75
N LEU A 19 -17.84 26.06 9.52
CA LEU A 19 -17.91 24.65 9.12
C LEU A 19 -16.56 24.27 8.51
N ALA A 20 -15.81 23.44 9.22
CA ALA A 20 -14.60 22.81 8.71
C ALA A 20 -14.94 21.40 8.18
N MET A 21 -14.39 21.06 7.03
CA MET A 21 -14.65 19.77 6.39
C MET A 21 -13.32 19.14 5.96
N ALA A 22 -13.16 17.82 6.22
CA ALA A 22 -11.98 17.06 5.82
C ALA A 22 -12.35 15.63 5.47
N TRP A 23 -11.70 15.06 4.46
CA TRP A 23 -11.90 13.71 3.97
C TRP A 23 -10.58 13.00 3.73
N GLY A 24 -10.59 11.68 3.97
CA GLY A 24 -9.48 10.78 3.66
C GLY A 24 -8.45 10.66 4.79
N GLU A 25 -7.76 9.53 4.80
CA GLU A 25 -6.77 9.13 5.80
C GLU A 25 -5.63 10.15 5.96
N ASN A 26 -5.21 10.79 4.86
CA ASN A 26 -4.16 11.82 4.87
C ASN A 26 -4.49 13.03 5.76
N GLN A 27 -5.77 13.25 6.06
CA GLN A 27 -6.22 14.34 6.93
C GLN A 27 -6.31 13.93 8.40
N ALA A 28 -6.25 12.63 8.73
CA ALA A 28 -6.53 12.13 10.07
C ALA A 28 -5.63 12.74 11.15
N LYS A 29 -4.33 12.90 10.85
CA LYS A 29 -3.37 13.51 11.78
C LYS A 29 -3.70 14.98 12.06
N ILE A 30 -3.98 15.76 11.02
CA ILE A 30 -4.29 17.18 11.19
C ILE A 30 -5.68 17.40 11.80
N VAL A 31 -6.66 16.54 11.49
CA VAL A 31 -7.99 16.56 12.12
C VAL A 31 -7.86 16.33 13.62
N LYS A 32 -7.11 15.32 14.06
CA LYS A 32 -6.84 15.09 15.48
C LYS A 32 -6.21 16.31 16.14
N ALA A 33 -5.13 16.83 15.53
CA ALA A 33 -4.44 17.99 16.07
C ALA A 33 -5.34 19.25 16.13
N ALA A 34 -6.26 19.42 15.19
CA ALA A 34 -7.19 20.53 15.18
C ALA A 34 -8.32 20.40 16.22
N VAL A 35 -8.75 19.15 16.53
CA VAL A 35 -9.95 18.91 17.34
C VAL A 35 -9.61 18.58 18.80
N GLU A 36 -8.53 17.83 19.04
CA GLU A 36 -8.21 17.25 20.36
C GLU A 36 -6.92 17.80 20.99
N ASP A 37 -5.94 18.20 20.19
CA ASP A 37 -4.68 18.68 20.74
C ASP A 37 -4.80 20.14 21.20
N LYS A 38 -3.84 20.60 22.00
CA LYS A 38 -3.81 22.00 22.46
C LYS A 38 -3.75 22.95 21.28
N ALA A 39 -4.58 23.98 21.28
CA ALA A 39 -4.57 25.01 20.26
C ALA A 39 -3.17 25.66 20.10
N SER A 40 -2.68 25.72 18.86
CA SER A 40 -1.35 26.23 18.55
C SER A 40 -1.28 26.89 17.18
N GLU A 41 -0.30 27.75 16.99
CA GLU A 41 -0.03 28.43 15.70
C GLU A 41 0.48 27.47 14.62
N THR A 42 1.08 26.33 15.02
CA THR A 42 1.53 25.30 14.09
C THR A 42 0.36 24.56 13.42
N VAL A 43 -0.81 24.57 14.08
CA VAL A 43 -2.07 24.03 13.56
C VAL A 43 -3.15 25.09 13.71
N PRO A 44 -3.23 26.11 12.82
CA PRO A 44 -4.18 27.21 12.96
C PRO A 44 -5.63 26.78 13.09
N ALA A 45 -6.02 25.64 12.45
CA ALA A 45 -7.36 25.09 12.58
C ALA A 45 -7.71 24.70 14.03
N SER A 46 -6.73 24.48 14.92
CA SER A 46 -6.97 24.15 16.33
C SER A 46 -7.62 25.31 17.12
N PHE A 47 -7.48 26.55 16.66
CA PHE A 47 -8.16 27.70 17.24
C PHE A 47 -9.69 27.67 17.07
N LEU A 48 -10.21 26.81 16.15
CA LEU A 48 -11.66 26.58 16.03
C LEU A 48 -12.28 26.00 17.31
N GLN A 49 -11.48 25.36 18.16
CA GLN A 49 -11.92 24.91 19.48
C GLN A 49 -12.41 26.06 20.38
N MET A 50 -11.92 27.29 20.14
CA MET A 50 -12.32 28.50 20.88
C MET A 50 -13.55 29.16 20.26
N HIS A 51 -14.01 28.71 19.10
CA HIS A 51 -15.14 29.32 18.42
C HIS A 51 -16.47 28.77 18.94
N ARG A 52 -17.38 29.68 19.36
CA ARG A 52 -18.66 29.34 19.99
C ARG A 52 -19.61 28.47 19.12
N ASN A 53 -19.44 28.47 17.81
CA ASN A 53 -20.30 27.77 16.85
C ASN A 53 -19.48 27.23 15.66
N ALA A 54 -18.43 26.46 15.97
CA ALA A 54 -17.69 25.69 14.99
C ALA A 54 -18.24 24.28 14.89
N LYS A 55 -18.29 23.71 13.69
CA LYS A 55 -18.57 22.30 13.42
C LYS A 55 -17.49 21.74 12.52
N VAL A 56 -17.04 20.52 12.83
CA VAL A 56 -16.12 19.76 12.01
C VAL A 56 -16.88 18.55 11.45
N VAL A 57 -16.88 18.41 10.12
CA VAL A 57 -17.51 17.28 9.40
C VAL A 57 -16.39 16.52 8.72
N VAL A 58 -16.28 15.24 9.04
CA VAL A 58 -15.23 14.34 8.54
C VAL A 58 -15.84 13.01 8.16
N ASP A 59 -15.21 12.30 7.22
CA ASP A 59 -15.48 10.90 7.00
C ASP A 59 -14.73 10.03 8.03
N LEU A 60 -15.00 8.72 8.04
CA LEU A 60 -14.36 7.79 8.98
C LEU A 60 -12.85 7.76 8.84
N SER A 61 -12.34 7.86 7.61
CA SER A 61 -10.90 7.86 7.32
C SER A 61 -10.20 9.10 7.89
N ALA A 62 -10.78 10.29 7.72
CA ALA A 62 -10.26 11.52 8.31
C ALA A 62 -10.43 11.58 9.85
N ALA A 63 -11.40 10.84 10.39
CA ALA A 63 -11.66 10.73 11.84
C ALA A 63 -10.82 9.64 12.53
N GLU A 64 -10.13 8.81 11.80
CA GLU A 64 -9.49 7.56 12.26
C GLU A 64 -8.60 7.76 13.50
N ARG A 65 -7.91 8.91 13.61
CA ARG A 65 -7.01 9.21 14.74
C ARG A 65 -7.66 9.93 15.91
N LEU A 66 -8.95 10.28 15.83
CA LEU A 66 -9.67 10.85 16.97
C LEU A 66 -9.79 9.82 18.09
N THR A 67 -9.60 10.24 19.34
CA THR A 67 -9.63 9.36 20.52
C THR A 67 -10.90 8.52 20.56
N ARG A 68 -12.05 9.10 20.20
CA ARG A 68 -13.33 8.39 20.14
C ARG A 68 -13.34 7.23 19.14
N ILE A 69 -12.51 7.29 18.10
CA ILE A 69 -12.42 6.27 17.05
C ILE A 69 -11.29 5.28 17.35
N CYS A 70 -10.07 5.79 17.64
CA CYS A 70 -8.91 4.92 17.83
C CYS A 70 -8.82 4.32 19.25
N HIS A 71 -9.30 5.03 20.27
CA HIS A 71 -9.24 4.60 21.68
C HIS A 71 -10.59 4.83 22.40
N PRO A 72 -11.70 4.26 21.89
CA PRO A 72 -13.04 4.57 22.37
C PRO A 72 -13.23 4.26 23.87
N TRP A 73 -12.54 3.26 24.40
CA TRP A 73 -12.58 2.88 25.83
C TRP A 73 -12.14 4.00 26.77
N LEU A 74 -11.43 5.04 26.29
CA LEU A 74 -11.04 6.18 27.11
C LEU A 74 -12.15 7.21 27.30
N VAL A 75 -13.17 7.19 26.45
CA VAL A 75 -14.22 8.23 26.43
C VAL A 75 -15.63 7.70 26.43
N THR A 76 -15.85 6.41 26.18
CA THR A 76 -17.15 5.75 26.16
C THR A 76 -17.00 4.25 26.36
N SER A 77 -18.10 3.54 26.66
CA SER A 77 -18.14 2.08 26.52
C SER A 77 -17.95 1.69 25.07
N CYS A 78 -17.28 0.57 24.81
CA CYS A 78 -17.06 0.04 23.48
C CYS A 78 -17.34 -1.45 23.39
N GLU A 79 -17.62 -1.94 22.19
CA GLU A 79 -17.76 -3.37 21.93
C GLU A 79 -16.38 -4.01 21.81
N TRP A 80 -16.09 -5.01 22.64
CA TRP A 80 -14.81 -5.70 22.69
C TRP A 80 -14.75 -6.85 21.67
N ASN A 81 -14.67 -6.51 20.38
CA ASN A 81 -14.32 -7.46 19.33
C ASN A 81 -12.80 -7.70 19.24
N ASN A 82 -12.37 -8.71 18.49
CA ASN A 82 -10.95 -9.08 18.40
C ASN A 82 -10.03 -7.92 17.96
N LYS A 83 -10.46 -7.10 17.00
CA LYS A 83 -9.68 -5.94 16.54
C LYS A 83 -9.52 -4.91 17.65
N MET A 84 -10.63 -4.57 18.33
CA MET A 84 -10.62 -3.60 19.44
C MET A 84 -9.76 -4.07 20.62
N ILE A 85 -9.81 -5.36 20.95
CA ILE A 85 -8.97 -5.95 21.99
C ILE A 85 -7.49 -5.86 21.63
N ARG A 86 -7.11 -6.25 20.39
CA ARG A 86 -5.71 -6.14 19.91
C ARG A 86 -5.22 -4.70 19.99
N ARG A 87 -6.03 -3.74 19.52
CA ARG A 87 -5.72 -2.30 19.55
C ARG A 87 -5.51 -1.79 20.97
N ALA A 88 -6.42 -2.12 21.89
CA ALA A 88 -6.32 -1.70 23.28
C ALA A 88 -5.08 -2.25 23.96
N ILE A 89 -4.74 -3.50 23.74
CA ILE A 89 -3.57 -4.14 24.36
C ILE A 89 -2.26 -3.64 23.76
N ALA A 90 -2.18 -3.45 22.43
CA ALA A 90 -1.01 -2.84 21.81
C ALA A 90 -0.78 -1.41 22.34
N TRP A 91 -1.85 -0.62 22.44
CA TRP A 91 -1.80 0.71 23.06
C TRP A 91 -1.35 0.66 24.53
N LEU A 92 -1.85 -0.31 25.32
CA LEU A 92 -1.44 -0.47 26.72
C LEU A 92 0.05 -0.85 26.83
N CYS A 93 0.56 -1.69 25.93
CA CYS A 93 1.97 -2.01 25.85
C CYS A 93 2.81 -0.76 25.58
N GLU A 94 2.38 0.08 24.64
CA GLU A 94 3.06 1.36 24.33
C GLU A 94 3.07 2.29 25.56
N LYS A 95 1.93 2.45 26.26
CA LYS A 95 1.81 3.32 27.43
C LYS A 95 2.65 2.87 28.61
N THR A 96 2.75 1.57 28.81
CA THR A 96 3.46 0.99 29.96
C THR A 96 4.93 0.63 29.67
N GLY A 97 5.30 0.55 28.39
CA GLY A 97 6.60 0.02 27.96
C GLY A 97 6.79 -1.49 28.24
N LYS A 98 5.68 -2.21 28.50
CA LYS A 98 5.70 -3.63 28.83
C LYS A 98 5.20 -4.48 27.67
N PRO A 99 5.81 -5.65 27.40
CA PRO A 99 5.27 -6.59 26.43
C PRO A 99 3.97 -7.23 26.95
N ILE A 100 3.15 -7.76 26.06
CA ILE A 100 1.80 -8.28 26.34
C ILE A 100 1.77 -9.21 27.57
N LEU A 101 2.63 -10.22 27.60
CA LEU A 101 2.64 -11.22 28.67
C LEU A 101 3.15 -10.67 30.04
N LYS A 102 3.61 -9.41 30.10
CA LYS A 102 4.05 -8.73 31.33
C LYS A 102 3.06 -7.68 31.83
N LEU A 103 1.97 -7.45 31.11
CA LEU A 103 0.89 -6.58 31.57
C LEU A 103 0.19 -7.20 32.78
N THR A 104 -0.11 -6.37 33.76
CA THR A 104 -0.72 -6.76 35.05
C THR A 104 -2.11 -6.18 35.21
N SER A 105 -2.88 -6.69 36.15
CA SER A 105 -4.21 -6.13 36.49
C SER A 105 -4.13 -4.65 36.92
N ASN A 106 -3.01 -4.22 37.54
CA ASN A 106 -2.82 -2.81 37.87
C ASN A 106 -2.67 -1.94 36.61
N ASP A 107 -1.99 -2.42 35.58
CA ASP A 107 -1.88 -1.69 34.31
C ASP A 107 -3.26 -1.49 33.67
N TYR A 108 -4.09 -2.54 33.67
CA TYR A 108 -5.48 -2.44 33.17
C TYR A 108 -6.31 -1.45 34.00
N ASN A 109 -6.17 -1.47 35.33
CA ASN A 109 -6.89 -0.56 36.22
C ASN A 109 -6.49 0.90 36.00
N GLU A 110 -5.17 1.17 35.90
CA GLU A 110 -4.65 2.52 35.75
C GLU A 110 -5.04 3.14 34.39
N TYR A 111 -5.15 2.34 33.36
CA TYR A 111 -5.45 2.80 32.00
C TYR A 111 -6.90 2.55 31.54
N GLY A 112 -7.82 2.25 32.47
CA GLY A 112 -9.26 2.21 32.20
C GLY A 112 -9.75 0.99 31.42
N LEU A 113 -9.01 -0.14 31.45
CA LEU A 113 -9.36 -1.39 30.77
C LEU A 113 -9.97 -2.45 31.70
N ASN A 114 -10.54 -2.04 32.85
CA ASN A 114 -11.12 -2.94 33.81
C ASN A 114 -12.30 -3.74 33.29
N GLU A 115 -13.13 -3.13 32.44
CA GLU A 115 -14.27 -3.78 31.80
C GLU A 115 -13.78 -4.94 30.91
N LEU A 116 -12.73 -4.72 30.11
CA LEU A 116 -12.11 -5.76 29.29
C LEU A 116 -11.60 -6.91 30.15
N ALA A 117 -10.82 -6.62 31.18
CA ALA A 117 -10.32 -7.66 32.10
C ALA A 117 -11.45 -8.45 32.77
N ALA A 118 -12.52 -7.79 33.18
CA ALA A 118 -13.69 -8.43 33.81
C ALA A 118 -14.44 -9.35 32.83
N GLN A 119 -14.61 -8.92 31.56
CA GLN A 119 -15.29 -9.71 30.53
C GLN A 119 -14.56 -11.02 30.23
N PHE A 120 -13.22 -11.05 30.30
CA PHE A 120 -12.40 -12.23 30.08
C PHE A 120 -11.97 -12.94 31.35
N GLY A 121 -12.45 -12.51 32.49
CA GLY A 121 -12.19 -13.06 33.82
C GLY A 121 -10.87 -12.62 34.46
N SER A 122 -9.86 -12.19 33.67
CA SER A 122 -8.60 -11.61 34.17
C SER A 122 -7.80 -10.91 33.07
N ALA A 123 -6.92 -9.98 33.47
CA ALA A 123 -5.93 -9.40 32.57
C ALA A 123 -5.03 -10.49 31.93
N TYR A 124 -4.67 -11.53 32.70
CA TYR A 124 -3.84 -12.63 32.19
C TYR A 124 -4.49 -13.38 31.03
N ASN A 125 -5.80 -13.65 31.12
CA ASN A 125 -6.52 -14.32 30.02
C ASN A 125 -6.55 -13.48 28.75
N VAL A 126 -6.75 -12.16 28.87
CA VAL A 126 -6.67 -11.25 27.74
C VAL A 126 -5.28 -11.24 27.14
N ASN A 127 -4.23 -11.18 27.97
CA ASN A 127 -2.84 -11.21 27.52
C ASN A 127 -2.54 -12.46 26.69
N ILE A 128 -2.91 -13.65 27.20
CA ILE A 128 -2.69 -14.92 26.48
C ILE A 128 -3.44 -14.94 25.16
N LYS A 129 -4.71 -14.52 25.17
CA LYS A 129 -5.50 -14.43 23.93
C LYS A 129 -4.83 -13.55 22.90
N VAL A 130 -4.50 -12.32 23.24
CA VAL A 130 -3.95 -11.35 22.28
C VAL A 130 -2.55 -11.77 21.81
N PHE A 131 -1.72 -12.29 22.73
CA PHE A 131 -0.41 -12.80 22.35
C PHE A 131 -0.52 -13.92 21.29
N ASN A 132 -1.39 -14.90 21.52
CA ASN A 132 -1.61 -16.00 20.57
C ASN A 132 -2.19 -15.46 19.25
N ASP A 133 -3.19 -14.59 19.29
CA ASP A 133 -3.81 -14.01 18.11
C ASP A 133 -2.78 -13.29 17.22
N ILE A 134 -1.85 -12.52 17.81
CA ILE A 134 -0.79 -11.83 17.06
C ILE A 134 0.30 -12.80 16.62
N GLN A 135 0.67 -13.77 17.47
CA GLN A 135 1.67 -14.78 17.12
C GLN A 135 1.23 -15.61 15.89
N HIS A 136 -0.06 -15.93 15.81
CA HIS A 136 -0.60 -16.71 14.69
C HIS A 136 -0.64 -15.94 13.37
N THR A 137 -0.46 -14.62 13.37
CA THR A 137 -0.31 -13.87 12.11
C THR A 137 1.04 -14.09 11.45
N ILE A 138 2.08 -14.50 12.21
CA ILE A 138 3.44 -14.64 11.72
C ILE A 138 3.58 -15.94 10.93
N THR A 139 3.98 -15.83 9.67
CA THR A 139 4.24 -17.02 8.83
C THR A 139 5.50 -16.85 7.98
N GLY A 140 6.28 -17.91 7.88
CA GLY A 140 7.34 -18.09 6.90
C GLY A 140 6.86 -18.72 5.58
N TRP A 141 5.57 -19.05 5.48
CA TRP A 141 4.98 -19.76 4.35
C TRP A 141 3.74 -19.04 3.81
N PRO A 142 3.89 -17.86 3.19
CA PRO A 142 2.74 -17.04 2.76
C PRO A 142 1.83 -17.76 1.73
N GLY A 143 2.35 -18.76 1.02
CA GLY A 143 1.61 -19.62 0.12
C GLY A 143 1.12 -20.92 0.76
N GLY A 144 1.37 -21.14 2.06
CA GLY A 144 1.07 -22.36 2.78
C GLY A 144 2.20 -23.39 2.76
N LYS A 145 2.44 -24.04 3.90
CA LYS A 145 3.43 -25.10 4.03
C LYS A 145 2.77 -26.45 3.71
N PRO A 146 3.37 -27.29 2.85
CA PRO A 146 2.82 -28.60 2.55
C PRO A 146 2.61 -29.44 3.83
N ASP A 147 1.45 -30.08 3.92
CA ASP A 147 1.09 -31.03 4.99
C ASP A 147 1.20 -30.48 6.43
N ALA A 148 1.18 -29.14 6.58
CA ALA A 148 1.17 -28.51 7.90
C ALA A 148 -0.24 -28.44 8.48
N ASP A 149 -0.32 -28.43 9.82
CA ASP A 149 -1.50 -27.97 10.53
C ASP A 149 -1.53 -26.44 10.47
N ASP A 150 -2.51 -25.91 9.78
CA ASP A 150 -2.70 -24.47 9.53
C ASP A 150 -4.01 -23.92 10.12
N THR A 151 -4.63 -24.66 11.06
CA THR A 151 -5.93 -24.33 11.65
C THR A 151 -5.98 -22.90 12.19
N ASP A 152 -4.91 -22.44 12.87
CA ASP A 152 -4.80 -21.13 13.49
C ASP A 152 -3.82 -20.20 12.75
N ARG A 153 -3.54 -20.46 11.47
CA ARG A 153 -2.55 -19.76 10.68
C ARG A 153 -3.17 -19.02 9.49
N PRO A 154 -2.54 -17.94 8.99
CA PRO A 154 -3.02 -17.23 7.79
C PRO A 154 -2.92 -18.07 6.51
N GLU A 155 -1.94 -18.98 6.45
CA GLU A 155 -1.75 -19.88 5.31
C GLU A 155 -2.73 -21.05 5.31
N ARG A 156 -3.06 -21.53 4.12
CA ARG A 156 -3.70 -22.83 3.89
C ARG A 156 -2.69 -23.77 3.25
N ALA A 157 -2.49 -24.97 3.83
CA ALA A 157 -1.54 -25.96 3.31
C ALA A 157 -1.91 -26.44 1.90
N LYS A 158 -3.21 -26.55 1.61
CA LYS A 158 -3.71 -27.02 0.31
C LYS A 158 -4.47 -25.95 -0.45
N PRO A 159 -4.46 -25.98 -1.80
CA PRO A 159 -3.59 -26.80 -2.64
C PRO A 159 -2.12 -26.35 -2.58
N TYR A 160 -1.20 -27.25 -2.89
CA TYR A 160 0.22 -26.92 -3.00
C TYR A 160 0.82 -27.61 -4.25
N PRO A 161 1.61 -26.89 -5.09
CA PRO A 161 1.85 -25.45 -5.06
C PRO A 161 0.59 -24.65 -5.42
N LYS A 162 0.56 -23.37 -4.99
CA LYS A 162 -0.52 -22.46 -5.34
C LYS A 162 -0.23 -21.70 -6.63
N ARG A 163 -1.28 -21.32 -7.35
CA ARG A 163 -1.24 -20.26 -8.36
C ARG A 163 -1.53 -18.95 -7.65
N VAL A 164 -0.66 -17.95 -7.87
CA VAL A 164 -0.72 -16.66 -7.17
C VAL A 164 -0.70 -15.55 -8.22
N ILE A 165 -1.57 -14.56 -8.10
CA ILE A 165 -1.46 -13.31 -8.87
C ILE A 165 -1.13 -12.19 -7.89
N VAL A 166 -0.10 -11.41 -8.24
CA VAL A 166 0.21 -10.14 -7.58
C VAL A 166 -0.13 -9.02 -8.55
N PHE A 167 -1.17 -8.26 -8.24
CA PHE A 167 -1.52 -7.06 -8.98
C PHE A 167 -0.68 -5.89 -8.47
N SER A 168 -0.11 -5.12 -9.38
CA SER A 168 0.76 -3.98 -9.12
C SER A 168 0.21 -2.77 -9.88
N PRO A 169 -0.34 -1.75 -9.20
CA PRO A 169 -0.89 -0.56 -9.86
C PRO A 169 0.10 0.09 -10.83
N HIS A 170 1.34 0.29 -10.38
CA HIS A 170 2.45 0.73 -11.23
C HIS A 170 3.54 -0.33 -11.27
N PRO A 171 4.43 -0.27 -12.29
CA PRO A 171 5.58 -1.18 -12.37
C PRO A 171 6.63 -0.86 -11.29
N ASP A 172 6.46 -1.33 -10.07
CA ASP A 172 7.34 -1.28 -8.89
C ASP A 172 6.58 -1.51 -7.57
N ASP A 173 5.25 -1.28 -7.52
CA ASP A 173 4.47 -1.40 -6.29
C ASP A 173 4.54 -2.80 -5.69
N ASP A 174 4.62 -3.85 -6.52
CA ASP A 174 4.80 -5.25 -6.11
C ASP A 174 6.07 -5.44 -5.27
N VAL A 175 7.20 -4.92 -5.73
CA VAL A 175 8.49 -5.07 -5.04
C VAL A 175 8.65 -4.13 -3.86
N ILE A 176 8.13 -2.91 -3.95
CA ILE A 176 8.13 -1.93 -2.85
C ILE A 176 7.28 -2.46 -1.68
N SER A 177 6.12 -3.00 -1.99
CA SER A 177 5.14 -3.41 -0.98
C SER A 177 5.42 -4.78 -0.41
N MET A 178 5.70 -5.78 -1.26
CA MET A 178 5.77 -7.17 -0.87
C MET A 178 6.90 -7.97 -1.52
N GLY A 179 7.99 -7.30 -1.92
CA GLY A 179 9.11 -7.95 -2.63
C GLY A 179 9.76 -9.11 -1.88
N GLY A 180 9.79 -9.08 -0.55
CA GLY A 180 10.25 -10.19 0.29
C GLY A 180 9.30 -11.39 0.23
N THR A 181 8.01 -11.16 0.38
CA THR A 181 6.96 -12.18 0.27
C THR A 181 6.89 -12.75 -1.14
N LEU A 182 6.93 -11.90 -2.17
CA LEU A 182 6.94 -12.31 -3.57
C LEU A 182 8.11 -13.27 -3.87
N LYS A 183 9.33 -12.88 -3.46
CA LYS A 183 10.51 -13.76 -3.60
C LYS A 183 10.32 -15.08 -2.88
N ARG A 184 9.77 -15.06 -1.68
CA ARG A 184 9.53 -16.28 -0.90
C ARG A 184 8.51 -17.20 -1.57
N LEU A 185 7.44 -16.69 -2.13
CA LEU A 185 6.48 -17.47 -2.91
C LEU A 185 7.14 -18.18 -4.10
N VAL A 186 8.02 -17.48 -4.82
CA VAL A 186 8.80 -18.06 -5.93
C VAL A 186 9.75 -19.15 -5.44
N ASP A 187 10.49 -18.90 -4.35
CA ASP A 187 11.44 -19.86 -3.78
C ASP A 187 10.74 -21.13 -3.27
N GLN A 188 9.54 -20.98 -2.75
CA GLN A 188 8.66 -22.07 -2.30
C GLN A 188 7.91 -22.76 -3.45
N LYS A 189 8.27 -22.45 -4.71
CA LYS A 189 7.79 -23.11 -5.92
C LYS A 189 6.31 -22.93 -6.24
N HIS A 190 5.70 -21.86 -5.75
CA HIS A 190 4.38 -21.46 -6.19
C HIS A 190 4.45 -20.95 -7.64
N ASP A 191 3.35 -21.08 -8.38
CA ASP A 191 3.22 -20.52 -9.73
C ASP A 191 2.76 -19.07 -9.60
N VAL A 192 3.75 -18.17 -9.64
CA VAL A 192 3.55 -16.74 -9.35
C VAL A 192 3.43 -15.95 -10.63
N HIS A 193 2.35 -15.21 -10.75
CA HIS A 193 2.07 -14.24 -11.81
C HIS A 193 2.15 -12.83 -11.23
N VAL A 194 2.77 -11.91 -11.97
CA VAL A 194 2.78 -10.48 -11.63
C VAL A 194 2.06 -9.72 -12.74
N ALA A 195 1.06 -8.92 -12.35
CA ALA A 195 0.22 -8.18 -13.28
C ALA A 195 0.35 -6.67 -13.02
N TYR A 196 1.06 -5.98 -13.90
CA TYR A 196 1.18 -4.53 -13.87
C TYR A 196 -0.04 -3.90 -14.53
N GLU A 197 -0.81 -3.15 -13.76
CA GLU A 197 -2.13 -2.66 -14.15
C GLU A 197 -2.04 -1.43 -15.07
N THR A 198 -1.04 -0.56 -14.84
CA THR A 198 -0.79 0.63 -15.66
C THR A 198 0.63 0.63 -16.24
N SER A 199 0.85 1.44 -17.27
CA SER A 199 2.19 1.59 -17.85
C SER A 199 3.16 2.38 -16.96
N GLY A 200 2.66 3.23 -16.05
CA GLY A 200 3.47 4.11 -15.23
C GLY A 200 4.26 5.17 -16.03
N ASN A 201 3.91 5.41 -17.28
CA ASN A 201 4.66 6.28 -18.20
C ASN A 201 4.84 7.71 -17.69
N ILE A 202 3.86 8.24 -16.96
CA ILE A 202 3.85 9.63 -16.46
C ILE A 202 5.01 9.88 -15.48
N ALA A 203 5.47 8.86 -14.77
CA ALA A 203 6.51 8.98 -13.75
C ALA A 203 7.95 8.85 -14.29
N VAL A 204 8.14 8.70 -15.60
CA VAL A 204 9.48 8.65 -16.20
C VAL A 204 9.95 10.06 -16.53
N GLY A 205 11.13 10.44 -16.05
CA GLY A 205 11.75 11.74 -16.31
C GLY A 205 12.09 11.94 -17.79
N ASP A 206 12.05 13.19 -18.23
CA ASP A 206 12.42 13.54 -19.58
C ASP A 206 13.93 13.31 -19.84
N GLU A 207 14.74 13.48 -18.81
CA GLU A 207 16.20 13.24 -18.85
C GLU A 207 16.52 11.75 -18.98
N ASP A 208 15.77 10.88 -18.30
CA ASP A 208 15.87 9.43 -18.49
C ASP A 208 15.55 9.05 -19.94
N MET A 209 14.44 9.57 -20.46
CA MET A 209 14.07 9.31 -21.84
C MET A 209 15.15 9.78 -22.82
N PHE A 210 15.70 10.98 -22.61
CA PHE A 210 16.78 11.49 -23.43
C PHE A 210 18.02 10.59 -23.41
N ARG A 211 18.41 10.10 -22.22
CA ARG A 211 19.49 9.12 -22.03
C ARG A 211 19.27 7.85 -22.85
N TYR A 212 18.05 7.29 -22.80
CA TYR A 212 17.70 6.10 -23.57
C TYR A 212 17.76 6.35 -25.10
N ILE A 213 17.29 7.51 -25.56
CA ILE A 213 17.39 7.86 -27.00
C ILE A 213 18.86 7.91 -27.44
N LEU A 214 19.74 8.51 -26.65
CA LEU A 214 21.17 8.56 -26.97
C LEU A 214 21.78 7.15 -27.07
N VAL A 215 21.43 6.25 -26.15
CA VAL A 215 21.89 4.85 -26.19
C VAL A 215 21.35 4.14 -27.42
N MET A 216 20.07 4.31 -27.74
CA MET A 216 19.44 3.73 -28.93
C MET A 216 20.09 4.23 -30.22
N ASP A 217 20.43 5.52 -30.30
CA ASP A 217 21.14 6.10 -31.46
C ASP A 217 22.53 5.49 -31.67
N GLN A 218 23.25 5.16 -30.58
CA GLN A 218 24.56 4.47 -30.69
C GLN A 218 24.37 3.02 -31.12
N ILE A 219 23.48 2.28 -30.49
CA ILE A 219 23.19 0.88 -30.81
C ILE A 219 22.78 0.75 -32.28
N LYS A 220 21.88 1.63 -32.75
CA LYS A 220 21.44 1.68 -34.14
C LYS A 220 22.63 1.81 -35.11
N LYS A 221 23.52 2.75 -34.82
CA LYS A 221 24.70 3.01 -35.65
C LYS A 221 25.66 1.83 -35.66
N GLU A 222 25.92 1.22 -34.47
CA GLU A 222 26.85 0.09 -34.36
C GLU A 222 26.33 -1.19 -35.01
N PHE A 223 25.02 -1.46 -34.93
CA PHE A 223 24.41 -2.67 -35.49
C PHE A 223 23.84 -2.51 -36.90
N GLY A 224 24.01 -1.34 -37.53
CA GLY A 224 23.50 -1.11 -38.88
C GLY A 224 21.95 -1.10 -38.96
N LEU A 225 21.28 -0.77 -37.87
CA LEU A 225 19.81 -0.67 -37.79
C LEU A 225 19.31 0.73 -38.19
N ASP A 226 20.09 1.47 -38.97
CA ASP A 226 19.79 2.85 -39.34
C ASP A 226 18.68 2.88 -40.38
N THR A 227 17.48 3.32 -39.98
CA THR A 227 16.33 3.51 -40.84
C THR A 227 15.90 4.96 -40.86
N GLU A 228 15.40 5.45 -41.99
CA GLU A 228 14.89 6.81 -42.12
C GLU A 228 13.75 7.08 -41.14
N LEU A 229 12.84 6.13 -40.95
CA LEU A 229 11.75 6.22 -40.02
C LEU A 229 12.24 6.40 -38.55
N TYR A 230 13.24 5.61 -38.13
CA TYR A 230 13.81 5.75 -36.79
C TYR A 230 14.45 7.14 -36.62
N ASN A 231 15.22 7.60 -37.59
CA ASN A 231 15.89 8.90 -37.54
C ASN A 231 14.88 10.03 -37.40
N GLN A 232 13.83 10.00 -38.21
CA GLN A 232 12.76 10.98 -38.16
C GLN A 232 12.10 10.98 -36.75
N LYS A 233 11.70 9.83 -36.20
CA LYS A 233 11.06 9.72 -34.91
C LYS A 233 11.97 10.15 -33.77
N SER A 234 13.24 9.75 -33.78
CA SER A 234 14.23 10.17 -32.80
C SER A 234 14.37 11.70 -32.75
N GLU A 235 14.48 12.34 -33.91
CA GLU A 235 14.59 13.79 -34.02
C GLU A 235 13.30 14.54 -33.61
N GLU A 236 12.13 13.99 -33.96
CA GLU A 236 10.84 14.53 -33.51
C GLU A 236 10.76 14.55 -31.98
N ILE A 237 11.13 13.44 -31.34
CA ILE A 237 11.08 13.32 -29.87
C ILE A 237 12.12 14.25 -29.20
N LYS A 238 13.34 14.32 -29.71
CA LYS A 238 14.38 15.24 -29.20
C LYS A 238 13.92 16.69 -29.28
N LYS A 239 13.34 17.11 -30.42
CA LYS A 239 12.78 18.45 -30.59
C LYS A 239 11.63 18.72 -29.62
N PHE A 240 10.74 17.74 -29.44
CA PHE A 240 9.65 17.85 -28.49
C PHE A 240 10.18 18.04 -27.07
N LEU A 241 11.13 17.18 -26.60
CA LEU A 241 11.73 17.29 -25.28
C LEU A 241 12.44 18.63 -25.06
N ALA A 242 13.15 19.14 -26.08
CA ALA A 242 13.85 20.43 -26.00
C ALA A 242 12.90 21.65 -25.91
N ALA A 243 11.69 21.53 -26.46
CA ALA A 243 10.68 22.58 -26.46
C ALA A 243 9.65 22.48 -25.34
N LYS A 244 9.65 21.37 -24.58
CA LYS A 244 8.65 21.03 -23.57
C LYS A 244 8.76 21.95 -22.35
N HIS A 245 7.63 22.45 -21.87
CA HIS A 245 7.51 23.23 -20.64
C HIS A 245 6.91 22.39 -19.51
N PRO A 246 7.14 22.76 -18.24
CA PRO A 246 6.50 22.12 -17.10
C PRO A 246 4.98 22.12 -17.23
N GLY A 247 4.38 20.92 -17.19
CA GLY A 247 2.92 20.76 -17.35
C GLY A 247 2.46 20.38 -18.76
N ASP A 248 3.35 20.40 -19.76
CA ASP A 248 3.02 19.93 -21.11
C ASP A 248 2.79 18.42 -21.12
N VAL A 249 1.81 17.99 -21.90
CA VAL A 249 1.47 16.58 -22.07
C VAL A 249 2.42 15.94 -23.08
N ASP A 250 2.99 14.78 -22.72
CA ASP A 250 3.87 14.01 -23.59
C ASP A 250 3.17 13.57 -24.89
N SER A 251 3.89 13.59 -26.00
CA SER A 251 3.41 13.03 -27.26
C SER A 251 3.13 11.53 -27.12
N LEU A 252 2.30 10.96 -28.00
CA LEU A 252 1.98 9.53 -27.97
C LEU A 252 3.24 8.65 -28.04
N ASP A 253 4.17 8.98 -28.96
CA ASP A 253 5.42 8.24 -29.11
C ASP A 253 6.27 8.32 -27.83
N LEU A 254 6.35 9.51 -27.22
CA LEU A 254 7.12 9.69 -25.98
C LEU A 254 6.52 8.90 -24.82
N ARG A 255 5.21 8.93 -24.65
CA ARG A 255 4.51 8.13 -23.62
C ARG A 255 4.72 6.64 -23.82
N MET A 256 4.60 6.17 -25.05
CA MET A 256 4.85 4.78 -25.39
C MET A 256 6.27 4.37 -25.00
N LEU A 257 7.29 5.17 -25.33
CA LEU A 257 8.68 4.87 -25.00
C LEU A 257 8.93 4.89 -23.50
N LYS A 258 8.39 5.87 -22.77
CA LYS A 258 8.45 5.94 -21.30
C LYS A 258 7.80 4.70 -20.65
N GLY A 259 6.66 4.26 -21.15
CA GLY A 259 6.02 3.02 -20.72
C GLY A 259 6.88 1.78 -21.02
N ARG A 260 7.63 1.75 -22.16
CA ARG A 260 8.57 0.65 -22.48
C ARG A 260 9.76 0.60 -21.52
N ILE A 261 10.25 1.74 -21.03
CA ILE A 261 11.29 1.79 -19.99
C ILE A 261 10.77 1.12 -18.71
N ARG A 262 9.63 1.56 -18.17
CA ARG A 262 9.02 0.97 -16.98
C ARG A 262 8.78 -0.54 -17.13
N ARG A 263 8.30 -0.96 -18.29
CA ARG A 263 8.08 -2.38 -18.61
C ARG A 263 9.38 -3.19 -18.64
N ALA A 264 10.46 -2.63 -19.15
CA ALA A 264 11.77 -3.28 -19.15
C ALA A 264 12.33 -3.43 -17.73
N GLU A 265 12.20 -2.41 -16.91
CA GLU A 265 12.58 -2.41 -15.49
C GLU A 265 11.79 -3.48 -14.72
N ALA A 266 10.47 -3.52 -14.86
CA ALA A 266 9.59 -4.51 -14.25
C ALA A 266 9.96 -5.95 -14.65
N LYS A 267 10.18 -6.20 -15.93
CA LYS A 267 10.67 -7.52 -16.41
C LYS A 267 12.01 -7.89 -15.81
N THR A 268 12.92 -6.91 -15.67
CA THR A 268 14.24 -7.14 -15.06
C THR A 268 14.09 -7.50 -13.58
N ALA A 269 13.23 -6.81 -12.85
CA ALA A 269 12.92 -7.11 -11.45
C ALA A 269 12.30 -8.50 -11.28
N CYS A 270 11.29 -8.84 -12.10
CA CYS A 270 10.67 -10.17 -12.10
C CYS A 270 11.67 -11.28 -12.43
N ASN A 271 12.50 -11.11 -13.44
CA ASN A 271 13.55 -12.07 -13.80
C ASN A 271 14.56 -12.25 -12.65
N TRP A 272 14.96 -11.15 -11.99
CA TRP A 272 15.85 -11.19 -10.83
C TRP A 272 15.24 -11.98 -9.65
N MET A 273 13.93 -11.89 -9.46
CA MET A 273 13.20 -12.65 -8.45
C MET A 273 12.98 -14.13 -8.82
N GLY A 274 13.11 -14.47 -10.09
CA GLY A 274 12.86 -15.81 -10.64
C GLY A 274 11.40 -16.06 -11.04
N VAL A 275 10.61 -15.00 -11.26
CA VAL A 275 9.29 -15.11 -11.89
C VAL A 275 9.48 -15.49 -13.36
N LYS A 276 8.69 -16.45 -13.84
CA LYS A 276 8.75 -16.90 -15.23
C LYS A 276 8.35 -15.77 -16.18
N PRO A 277 9.05 -15.58 -17.32
CA PRO A 277 8.72 -14.50 -18.26
C PRO A 277 7.28 -14.51 -18.76
N GLU A 278 6.69 -15.70 -18.97
CA GLU A 278 5.29 -15.88 -19.38
C GLU A 278 4.27 -15.49 -18.32
N ASN A 279 4.70 -15.39 -17.06
CA ASN A 279 3.85 -15.01 -15.93
C ASN A 279 3.93 -13.50 -15.60
N VAL A 280 4.61 -12.71 -16.46
CA VAL A 280 4.70 -11.25 -16.30
C VAL A 280 3.73 -10.57 -17.26
N HIS A 281 2.66 -10.02 -16.71
CA HIS A 281 1.56 -9.43 -17.46
C HIS A 281 1.61 -7.90 -17.41
N HIS A 282 1.28 -7.25 -18.52
CA HIS A 282 1.12 -5.80 -18.60
C HIS A 282 -0.28 -5.52 -19.14
N LEU A 283 -1.16 -5.02 -18.30
CA LEU A 283 -2.59 -4.88 -18.61
C LEU A 283 -2.90 -3.58 -19.35
N ASP A 284 -2.10 -2.53 -19.13
CA ASP A 284 -2.27 -1.20 -19.74
C ASP A 284 -3.74 -0.73 -19.65
N LEU A 285 -4.29 -0.72 -18.44
CA LEU A 285 -5.71 -0.43 -18.21
C LEU A 285 -6.13 0.93 -18.83
N PRO A 286 -7.21 0.96 -19.62
CA PRO A 286 -7.65 2.13 -20.37
C PRO A 286 -7.86 3.40 -19.54
N PHE A 287 -8.31 3.28 -18.28
CA PHE A 287 -8.54 4.44 -17.43
C PHE A 287 -7.26 5.27 -17.22
N TYR A 288 -6.08 4.63 -17.24
CA TYR A 288 -4.79 5.30 -17.08
C TYR A 288 -4.23 5.82 -18.40
N GLU A 289 -4.47 5.10 -19.49
CA GLU A 289 -3.88 5.37 -20.82
C GLU A 289 -4.65 6.43 -21.61
N THR A 290 -5.23 7.43 -20.93
CA THR A 290 -6.06 8.48 -21.54
C THR A 290 -5.29 9.42 -22.47
N GLY A 291 -3.99 9.42 -22.35
CA GLY A 291 -3.16 10.37 -23.10
C GLY A 291 -3.04 11.76 -22.47
N THR A 292 -3.61 11.97 -21.31
CA THR A 292 -3.55 13.22 -20.56
C THR A 292 -3.05 12.95 -19.14
N ILE A 293 -2.72 14.00 -18.38
CA ILE A 293 -2.39 13.86 -16.95
C ILE A 293 -3.64 13.44 -16.16
N LYS A 294 -4.83 13.85 -16.62
CA LYS A 294 -6.09 13.45 -16.00
C LYS A 294 -6.44 12.03 -16.43
N LYS A 295 -6.52 11.15 -15.47
CA LYS A 295 -6.96 9.76 -15.65
C LYS A 295 -8.47 9.70 -15.86
N GLY A 296 -8.94 8.63 -16.51
CA GLY A 296 -10.36 8.33 -16.66
C GLY A 296 -10.96 7.72 -15.40
N ASP A 297 -12.26 7.54 -15.43
CA ASP A 297 -12.97 6.73 -14.44
C ASP A 297 -12.84 5.24 -14.80
N LEU A 298 -13.03 4.37 -13.80
CA LEU A 298 -13.09 2.92 -14.01
C LEU A 298 -14.19 2.56 -15.03
N SER A 299 -13.86 1.72 -15.98
CA SER A 299 -14.79 1.28 -17.04
C SER A 299 -14.92 -0.23 -17.08
N GLU A 300 -16.00 -0.73 -17.71
CA GLU A 300 -16.21 -2.16 -17.97
C GLU A 300 -15.04 -2.81 -18.75
N ARG A 301 -14.32 -2.03 -19.58
CA ARG A 301 -13.17 -2.52 -20.31
C ARG A 301 -11.99 -2.83 -19.37
N ASP A 302 -11.77 -1.99 -18.37
CA ASP A 302 -10.73 -2.20 -17.36
C ASP A 302 -11.04 -3.47 -16.56
N VAL A 303 -12.27 -3.59 -16.06
CA VAL A 303 -12.75 -4.76 -15.31
C VAL A 303 -12.61 -6.03 -16.13
N LYS A 304 -13.02 -5.98 -17.42
CA LYS A 304 -12.92 -7.14 -18.31
C LYS A 304 -11.48 -7.64 -18.50
N ILE A 305 -10.52 -6.74 -18.69
CA ILE A 305 -9.09 -7.11 -18.84
C ILE A 305 -8.61 -7.86 -17.60
N VAL A 306 -8.92 -7.36 -16.42
CA VAL A 306 -8.57 -7.99 -15.15
C VAL A 306 -9.27 -9.33 -14.97
N LYS A 307 -10.57 -9.40 -15.25
CA LYS A 307 -11.39 -10.62 -15.19
C LYS A 307 -10.86 -11.72 -16.12
N ASP A 308 -10.47 -11.36 -17.35
CA ASP A 308 -9.90 -12.29 -18.32
C ASP A 308 -8.59 -12.91 -17.80
N LEU A 309 -7.70 -12.11 -17.17
CA LEU A 309 -6.48 -12.62 -16.56
C LEU A 309 -6.79 -13.56 -15.38
N ILE A 310 -7.62 -13.12 -14.43
CA ILE A 310 -8.01 -13.93 -13.26
C ILE A 310 -8.62 -15.27 -13.72
N SER A 311 -9.50 -15.24 -14.72
CA SER A 311 -10.13 -16.43 -15.30
C SER A 311 -9.14 -17.39 -15.95
N SER A 312 -8.10 -16.85 -16.60
CA SER A 312 -7.08 -17.66 -17.28
C SER A 312 -6.16 -18.38 -16.28
N VAL A 313 -5.79 -17.71 -15.18
CA VAL A 313 -4.89 -18.25 -14.15
C VAL A 313 -5.64 -19.12 -13.14
N LYS A 314 -6.86 -18.75 -12.79
CA LYS A 314 -7.66 -19.34 -11.69
C LYS A 314 -6.84 -19.42 -10.40
N PRO A 315 -6.43 -18.28 -9.83
CA PRO A 315 -5.53 -18.23 -8.69
C PRO A 315 -6.15 -18.80 -7.43
N HIS A 316 -5.29 -19.29 -6.53
CA HIS A 316 -5.66 -19.65 -5.17
C HIS A 316 -5.42 -18.51 -4.19
N GLN A 317 -4.56 -17.56 -4.59
CA GLN A 317 -4.30 -16.32 -3.84
C GLN A 317 -4.15 -15.16 -4.82
N ILE A 318 -4.72 -14.03 -4.45
CA ILE A 318 -4.54 -12.74 -5.12
C ILE A 318 -3.95 -11.78 -4.10
N PHE A 319 -2.93 -11.02 -4.50
CA PHE A 319 -2.42 -9.90 -3.74
C PHE A 319 -2.73 -8.60 -4.50
N VAL A 320 -3.26 -7.60 -3.79
CA VAL A 320 -3.73 -6.34 -4.37
C VAL A 320 -3.37 -5.17 -3.45
N ALA A 321 -3.23 -3.99 -4.01
CA ALA A 321 -2.95 -2.79 -3.23
C ALA A 321 -4.12 -2.45 -2.30
N GLY A 322 -3.84 -2.30 -1.01
CA GLY A 322 -4.77 -1.81 0.01
C GLY A 322 -4.51 -0.34 0.39
N ASP A 323 -3.58 0.32 -0.29
CA ASP A 323 -3.25 1.72 -0.11
C ASP A 323 -4.20 2.61 -0.93
N LEU A 324 -5.41 2.79 -0.38
CA LEU A 324 -6.48 3.55 -1.04
C LEU A 324 -6.37 5.07 -0.79
N ALA A 325 -5.41 5.50 0.02
CA ALA A 325 -5.10 6.90 0.29
C ALA A 325 -4.05 7.49 -0.68
N ASP A 326 -3.73 6.79 -1.77
CA ASP A 326 -2.85 7.27 -2.82
C ASP A 326 -3.28 8.66 -3.32
N PRO A 327 -2.39 9.68 -3.22
CA PRO A 327 -2.72 11.06 -3.63
C PRO A 327 -3.14 11.18 -5.10
N HIS A 328 -2.74 10.23 -5.93
CA HIS A 328 -3.03 10.21 -7.37
C HIS A 328 -4.29 9.41 -7.72
N GLY A 329 -4.86 8.68 -6.76
CA GLY A 329 -6.06 7.86 -6.93
C GLY A 329 -5.90 6.63 -7.81
N THR A 330 -4.69 6.35 -8.34
CA THR A 330 -4.45 5.21 -9.25
C THR A 330 -4.61 3.88 -8.53
N HIS A 331 -4.03 3.74 -7.33
CA HIS A 331 -4.12 2.51 -6.55
C HIS A 331 -5.56 2.12 -6.24
N ARG A 332 -6.40 3.12 -5.90
CA ARG A 332 -7.83 2.88 -5.65
C ARG A 332 -8.53 2.33 -6.89
N VAL A 333 -8.37 3.00 -8.05
CA VAL A 333 -9.04 2.57 -9.30
C VAL A 333 -8.56 1.19 -9.73
N CYS A 334 -7.26 0.89 -9.59
CA CYS A 334 -6.71 -0.44 -9.86
C CYS A 334 -7.32 -1.49 -8.93
N THR A 335 -7.37 -1.23 -7.63
CA THR A 335 -7.98 -2.14 -6.66
C THR A 335 -9.48 -2.32 -6.94
N ASP A 336 -10.21 -1.25 -7.23
CA ASP A 336 -11.63 -1.32 -7.58
C ASP A 336 -11.86 -2.17 -8.84
N ALA A 337 -10.96 -2.11 -9.84
CA ALA A 337 -11.03 -2.97 -11.03
C ALA A 337 -10.88 -4.45 -10.68
N VAL A 338 -9.93 -4.79 -9.79
CA VAL A 338 -9.71 -6.18 -9.34
C VAL A 338 -10.91 -6.68 -8.54
N LEU A 339 -11.41 -5.89 -7.59
CA LEU A 339 -12.55 -6.29 -6.77
C LEU A 339 -13.83 -6.43 -7.59
N ALA A 340 -14.11 -5.52 -8.53
CA ALA A 340 -15.23 -5.63 -9.45
C ALA A 340 -15.12 -6.89 -10.33
N ALA A 341 -13.93 -7.23 -10.83
CA ALA A 341 -13.71 -8.46 -11.59
C ALA A 341 -13.95 -9.72 -10.75
N ILE A 342 -13.59 -9.71 -9.47
CA ILE A 342 -13.86 -10.80 -8.54
C ILE A 342 -15.35 -10.96 -8.29
N ASP A 343 -16.06 -9.85 -8.04
CA ASP A 343 -17.51 -9.85 -7.81
C ASP A 343 -18.25 -10.40 -9.05
N GLU A 344 -17.90 -9.93 -10.26
CA GLU A 344 -18.45 -10.47 -11.48
C GLU A 344 -18.20 -11.98 -11.67
N LEU A 345 -16.99 -12.47 -11.32
CA LEU A 345 -16.68 -13.90 -11.40
C LEU A 345 -17.51 -14.72 -10.41
N LEU A 346 -17.77 -14.20 -9.23
CA LEU A 346 -18.63 -14.84 -8.23
C LEU A 346 -20.08 -14.86 -8.70
N ASP A 347 -20.57 -13.78 -9.30
CA ASP A 347 -21.92 -13.68 -9.87
C ASP A 347 -22.11 -14.61 -11.08
N ASP A 348 -21.07 -14.79 -11.88
CA ASP A 348 -21.03 -15.75 -12.99
C ASP A 348 -20.95 -17.23 -12.52
N GLY A 349 -20.88 -17.46 -11.21
CA GLY A 349 -20.87 -18.80 -10.63
C GLY A 349 -19.50 -19.50 -10.67
N ALA A 350 -18.39 -18.77 -10.68
CA ALA A 350 -17.04 -19.34 -10.63
C ALA A 350 -16.73 -19.92 -9.24
N GLU A 351 -17.14 -21.17 -8.99
CA GLU A 351 -16.98 -21.85 -7.67
C GLU A 351 -15.53 -21.81 -7.13
N TRP A 352 -14.53 -21.91 -8.02
CA TRP A 352 -13.12 -21.84 -7.62
C TRP A 352 -12.73 -20.49 -7.02
N MET A 353 -13.44 -19.40 -7.35
CA MET A 353 -13.19 -18.07 -6.80
C MET A 353 -13.58 -17.98 -5.32
N LYS A 354 -14.54 -18.77 -4.86
CA LYS A 354 -14.94 -18.84 -3.44
C LYS A 354 -13.81 -19.33 -2.53
N GLU A 355 -12.88 -20.12 -3.07
CA GLU A 355 -11.73 -20.64 -2.34
C GLU A 355 -10.47 -19.76 -2.49
N CYS A 356 -10.51 -18.75 -3.37
CA CYS A 356 -9.41 -17.82 -3.57
C CYS A 356 -9.32 -16.86 -2.40
N ARG A 357 -8.12 -16.69 -1.83
CA ARG A 357 -7.86 -15.71 -0.77
C ARG A 357 -7.30 -14.43 -1.37
N ILE A 358 -7.82 -13.31 -0.90
CA ILE A 358 -7.44 -11.98 -1.41
C ILE A 358 -6.72 -11.24 -0.28
N TRP A 359 -5.44 -10.97 -0.50
CA TRP A 359 -4.57 -10.28 0.45
C TRP A 359 -4.30 -8.86 -0.01
N MET A 360 -4.53 -7.90 0.88
CA MET A 360 -4.24 -6.49 0.66
C MET A 360 -2.89 -6.14 1.28
N TYR A 361 -1.99 -5.60 0.47
CA TYR A 361 -0.72 -5.03 0.93
C TYR A 361 -0.81 -3.49 0.98
N ARG A 362 0.07 -2.85 1.75
CA ARG A 362 0.24 -1.40 1.70
C ARG A 362 1.52 -1.01 0.95
N GLY A 363 1.48 0.17 0.29
CA GLY A 363 2.60 0.74 -0.45
C GLY A 363 3.67 1.38 0.43
N ALA A 364 4.47 2.27 -0.14
CA ALA A 364 5.58 2.93 0.56
C ALA A 364 5.14 3.94 1.63
N TRP A 365 3.85 4.32 1.68
CA TRP A 365 3.36 5.45 2.47
C TRP A 365 3.00 5.11 3.90
N ALA A 366 2.44 3.93 4.13
CA ALA A 366 1.96 3.50 5.43
C ALA A 366 2.00 1.98 5.56
N GLU A 367 1.89 1.47 6.79
CA GLU A 367 1.66 0.06 7.08
C GLU A 367 0.29 -0.10 7.72
N TRP A 368 -0.20 -1.35 7.76
CA TRP A 368 -1.40 -1.71 8.47
C TRP A 368 -1.22 -1.55 9.97
N GLU A 369 -2.25 -1.03 10.64
CA GLU A 369 -2.28 -1.04 12.10
C GLU A 369 -2.33 -2.48 12.62
N ILE A 370 -1.70 -2.72 13.79
CA ILE A 370 -1.51 -4.07 14.35
C ILE A 370 -2.81 -4.86 14.55
N ASP A 371 -3.91 -4.18 14.80
CA ASP A 371 -5.24 -4.78 14.99
C ASP A 371 -5.86 -5.28 13.67
N HIS A 372 -5.37 -4.82 12.52
CA HIS A 372 -5.82 -5.26 11.21
C HIS A 372 -4.93 -6.35 10.60
N ILE A 373 -3.66 -6.45 11.01
CA ILE A 373 -2.73 -7.41 10.40
C ILE A 373 -3.21 -8.84 10.63
N GLU A 374 -3.39 -9.59 9.53
CA GLU A 374 -3.83 -10.99 9.55
C GLU A 374 -2.74 -11.94 9.05
N MET A 375 -1.78 -11.43 8.27
CA MET A 375 -0.57 -12.16 7.89
C MET A 375 0.63 -11.23 7.98
N ALA A 376 1.71 -11.70 8.64
CA ALA A 376 2.97 -11.00 8.76
C ALA A 376 4.11 -11.93 8.35
N VAL A 377 4.87 -11.53 7.33
CA VAL A 377 5.93 -12.34 6.74
C VAL A 377 7.29 -11.77 7.14
N PRO A 378 8.04 -12.44 8.04
CA PRO A 378 9.33 -11.95 8.51
C PRO A 378 10.42 -12.10 7.44
N MET A 379 11.36 -11.18 7.43
CA MET A 379 12.53 -11.18 6.55
C MET A 379 13.83 -11.20 7.36
N SER A 380 14.82 -11.93 6.86
CA SER A 380 16.20 -11.85 7.31
C SER A 380 16.90 -10.62 6.72
N PRO A 381 18.10 -10.23 7.25
CA PRO A 381 18.91 -9.16 6.65
C PRO A 381 19.24 -9.39 5.16
N GLU A 382 19.45 -10.65 4.77
CA GLU A 382 19.69 -11.01 3.36
C GLU A 382 18.45 -10.81 2.48
N GLN A 383 17.29 -11.22 2.98
CA GLN A 383 16.02 -11.06 2.27
C GLN A 383 15.65 -9.58 2.11
N LEU A 384 15.88 -8.78 3.14
CA LEU A 384 15.68 -7.33 3.07
C LEU A 384 16.62 -6.68 2.06
N ARG A 385 17.90 -7.07 2.03
CA ARG A 385 18.86 -6.62 1.03
C ARG A 385 18.47 -7.05 -0.38
N PHE A 386 17.97 -8.28 -0.53
CA PHE A 386 17.47 -8.76 -1.82
C PHE A 386 16.29 -7.91 -2.31
N LYS A 387 15.32 -7.64 -1.44
CA LYS A 387 14.19 -6.74 -1.72
C LYS A 387 14.69 -5.35 -2.19
N ARG A 388 15.61 -4.72 -1.46
CA ARG A 388 16.24 -3.45 -1.86
C ARG A 388 16.81 -3.52 -3.27
N ASN A 389 17.63 -4.55 -3.54
CA ASN A 389 18.28 -4.71 -4.84
C ASN A 389 17.27 -4.94 -5.97
N THR A 390 16.09 -5.49 -5.65
CA THR A 390 14.99 -5.63 -6.59
C THR A 390 14.31 -4.30 -6.88
N ILE A 391 14.02 -3.50 -5.84
CA ILE A 391 13.49 -2.14 -5.99
C ILE A 391 14.43 -1.28 -6.85
N LEU A 392 15.74 -1.39 -6.63
CA LEU A 392 16.76 -0.66 -7.39
C LEU A 392 16.83 -1.05 -8.89
N LYS A 393 16.09 -2.09 -9.36
CA LYS A 393 15.96 -2.36 -10.81
C LYS A 393 15.04 -1.35 -11.49
N HIS A 394 14.20 -0.65 -10.77
CA HIS A 394 13.33 0.41 -11.28
C HIS A 394 14.08 1.75 -11.28
N GLN A 395 15.10 1.85 -12.14
CA GLN A 395 16.06 2.96 -12.18
C GLN A 395 15.39 4.31 -12.46
N SER A 396 14.38 4.34 -13.32
CA SER A 396 13.63 5.57 -13.66
C SER A 396 12.88 6.17 -12.46
N GLN A 397 12.78 5.44 -11.34
CA GLN A 397 12.07 5.88 -10.13
C GLN A 397 13.04 6.28 -9.00
N MET A 398 14.36 6.23 -9.24
CA MET A 398 15.34 6.48 -8.17
C MET A 398 15.66 7.97 -7.97
N GLU A 399 15.56 8.78 -9.02
CA GLU A 399 15.98 10.19 -8.98
C GLU A 399 14.81 11.19 -8.84
N ASN A 400 13.60 10.80 -9.24
CA ASN A 400 12.46 11.71 -9.41
C ASN A 400 11.18 11.22 -8.72
N ALA A 401 11.27 10.65 -7.53
CA ALA A 401 10.04 10.30 -6.81
C ALA A 401 9.25 11.59 -6.51
N PRO A 402 8.12 11.83 -7.20
CA PRO A 402 7.31 13.03 -6.98
C PRO A 402 6.56 12.91 -5.66
N PHE A 403 7.22 13.23 -4.56
CA PHE A 403 6.58 13.22 -3.26
C PHE A 403 6.05 14.59 -2.91
N LEU A 404 4.79 14.62 -2.51
CA LEU A 404 4.19 15.75 -1.83
C LEU A 404 4.56 15.66 -0.35
N GLY A 405 5.51 16.48 0.10
CA GLY A 405 5.89 16.59 1.51
C GLY A 405 7.40 16.73 1.75
N ASP A 406 7.79 16.87 3.00
CA ASP A 406 9.16 17.11 3.46
C ASP A 406 10.02 15.83 3.63
N ASP A 407 9.60 14.69 3.06
CA ASP A 407 10.30 13.41 3.22
C ASP A 407 11.19 13.11 2.00
N ASP A 408 12.48 13.40 2.13
CA ASP A 408 13.50 13.23 1.08
C ASP A 408 13.97 11.78 0.88
N ARG A 409 13.43 10.82 1.64
CA ARG A 409 13.85 9.41 1.51
C ARG A 409 13.38 8.81 0.21
N LEU A 410 14.25 8.01 -0.43
CA LEU A 410 13.91 7.21 -1.61
C LEU A 410 12.91 6.10 -1.27
N PHE A 411 12.20 5.58 -2.28
CA PHE A 411 11.20 4.50 -2.11
C PHE A 411 11.74 3.30 -1.35
N TRP A 412 12.95 2.83 -1.69
CA TRP A 412 13.55 1.68 -1.02
C TRP A 412 13.84 1.95 0.47
N GLN A 413 14.24 3.18 0.83
CA GLN A 413 14.48 3.58 2.21
C GLN A 413 13.18 3.56 3.02
N ARG A 414 12.12 4.13 2.46
CA ARG A 414 10.79 4.11 3.08
C ARG A 414 10.26 2.70 3.26
N ALA A 415 10.40 1.83 2.24
CA ALA A 415 9.97 0.45 2.31
C ALA A 415 10.73 -0.32 3.40
N GLU A 416 12.06 -0.13 3.53
CA GLU A 416 12.86 -0.75 4.59
C GLU A 416 12.48 -0.24 5.97
N ASP A 417 12.38 1.08 6.14
CA ASP A 417 12.02 1.69 7.43
C ASP A 417 10.64 1.21 7.88
N ARG A 418 9.67 1.14 6.97
CA ARG A 418 8.34 0.61 7.24
C ARG A 418 8.41 -0.85 7.69
N ASN A 419 9.11 -1.71 6.95
CA ASN A 419 9.20 -3.12 7.28
C ASN A 419 9.97 -3.37 8.58
N ARG A 420 11.00 -2.55 8.90
CA ARG A 420 11.70 -2.59 10.19
C ARG A 420 10.80 -2.12 11.33
N ALA A 421 10.03 -1.04 11.11
CA ALA A 421 9.10 -0.54 12.12
C ALA A 421 8.03 -1.59 12.48
N THR A 422 7.52 -2.33 11.48
CA THR A 422 6.59 -3.45 11.71
C THR A 422 7.24 -4.56 12.56
N ALA A 423 8.45 -4.96 12.23
CA ALA A 423 9.19 -5.96 13.02
C ALA A 423 9.47 -5.47 14.45
N GLN A 424 9.84 -4.20 14.62
CA GLN A 424 10.07 -3.60 15.92
C GLN A 424 8.79 -3.54 16.76
N LEU A 425 7.64 -3.25 16.14
CA LEU A 425 6.35 -3.30 16.83
C LEU A 425 6.06 -4.70 17.37
N TYR A 426 6.20 -5.74 16.56
CA TYR A 426 6.04 -7.13 17.01
C TYR A 426 6.98 -7.47 18.17
N SER A 427 8.25 -7.07 18.08
CA SER A 427 9.24 -7.26 19.15
C SER A 427 8.85 -6.54 20.43
N SER A 428 8.37 -5.30 20.36
CA SER A 428 7.94 -4.53 21.54
C SER A 428 6.73 -5.13 22.25
N LEU A 429 5.88 -5.83 21.48
CA LEU A 429 4.74 -6.59 22.02
C LEU A 429 5.16 -7.91 22.68
N GLY A 430 6.44 -8.31 22.56
CA GLY A 430 6.99 -9.53 23.16
C GLY A 430 7.02 -10.74 22.25
N LEU A 431 6.80 -10.56 20.95
CA LEU A 431 6.98 -11.61 19.95
C LEU A 431 8.48 -11.71 19.55
N ALA A 432 8.82 -12.68 18.70
CA ALA A 432 10.18 -12.86 18.23
C ALA A 432 10.69 -11.64 17.45
N SER A 433 11.96 -11.29 17.65
CA SER A 433 12.61 -10.21 16.93
C SER A 433 13.03 -10.66 15.54
N TYR A 434 12.65 -9.90 14.53
CA TYR A 434 13.04 -10.06 13.13
C TYR A 434 13.68 -8.77 12.61
N GLU A 435 14.45 -8.86 11.53
CA GLU A 435 15.04 -7.66 10.90
C GLU A 435 13.98 -6.75 10.30
N ALA A 436 13.00 -7.35 9.63
CA ALA A 436 11.91 -6.65 8.97
C ALA A 436 10.71 -7.58 8.78
N MET A 437 9.53 -7.03 8.55
CA MET A 437 8.29 -7.79 8.27
C MET A 437 7.45 -7.06 7.24
N GLU A 438 6.84 -7.82 6.33
CA GLU A 438 5.77 -7.36 5.44
C GLU A 438 4.42 -7.80 6.01
N ALA A 439 3.42 -6.93 5.96
CA ALA A 439 2.12 -7.18 6.59
C ALA A 439 0.97 -7.12 5.57
N PHE A 440 -0.05 -7.93 5.82
CA PHE A 440 -1.19 -8.11 4.92
C PHE A 440 -2.48 -8.21 5.72
N VAL A 441 -3.58 -7.76 5.09
CA VAL A 441 -4.95 -7.91 5.56
C VAL A 441 -5.72 -8.72 4.54
N GLU A 442 -6.54 -9.66 4.98
CA GLU A 442 -7.40 -10.42 4.09
C GLU A 442 -8.65 -9.61 3.72
N TYR A 443 -8.94 -9.50 2.45
CA TYR A 443 -10.19 -8.92 1.96
C TYR A 443 -11.27 -10.01 1.87
N HIS A 444 -12.40 -9.75 2.51
CA HIS A 444 -13.57 -10.63 2.45
C HIS A 444 -14.66 -9.93 1.63
N PRO A 445 -15.03 -10.45 0.45
CA PRO A 445 -16.15 -9.92 -0.31
C PRO A 445 -17.42 -9.89 0.55
N ILE A 446 -18.09 -8.75 0.59
CA ILE A 446 -19.38 -8.61 1.27
C ILE A 446 -20.41 -9.33 0.41
N ARG A 447 -20.98 -10.40 0.92
CA ARG A 447 -22.07 -11.15 0.29
C ARG A 447 -23.38 -10.91 1.02
#